data_ad0d5f35461e6fd4b8fb81b645e8e5cf
#
_entry.id   ad0d5f35461e6fd4b8fb81b645e8e5cf
#
_cell.length_a   1.000
_cell.length_b   1.000
_cell.length_c   1.000
_cell.angle_alpha   90.00
_cell.angle_beta   90.00
_cell.angle_gamma   90.00
#
_symmetry.space_group_name_H-M   'P 1'
#
loop_
_entity.id
_entity.type
_entity.pdbx_description
1 polymer ?
#
loop_
_entity_poly.entity_id
_entity_poly.type
_entity_poly.pdbx_seq_one_letter_code
_entity_poly.pdbx_strand_id
1 'polypeptide(L)'
;MRIYELVIEPGREEHIACHHVSIAEVEEVVFGTPFIRKARQGRYHIIGQTEAGRYLAVFLAPREQGVYGLVTARDADEAERRAYRRHNRQKYS
;
A
#
# COMPACT_ATOMS: atom_id res chain seq x y z
N MET A 1 4.31 12.35 -3.91
CA MET A 1 3.44 12.15 -2.72
C MET A 1 4.29 11.64 -1.57
N ARG A 2 4.09 12.18 -0.41
CA ARG A 2 4.87 11.77 0.75
C ARG A 2 3.95 11.42 1.90
N ILE A 3 4.13 10.22 2.45
CA ILE A 3 3.31 9.72 3.55
C ILE A 3 4.11 9.87 4.85
N TYR A 4 3.68 10.78 5.71
CA TYR A 4 4.33 11.00 7.00
C TYR A 4 3.73 10.14 8.10
N GLU A 5 2.44 9.87 8.02
CA GLU A 5 1.74 9.15 9.07
C GLU A 5 0.66 8.27 8.46
N LEU A 6 0.56 7.05 8.97
CA LEU A 6 -0.49 6.09 8.60
C LEU A 6 -1.40 5.90 9.81
N VAL A 7 -2.68 6.20 9.64
CA VAL A 7 -3.69 6.06 10.69
C VAL A 7 -4.40 4.73 10.53
N ILE A 8 -4.45 3.95 11.60
CA ILE A 8 -5.15 2.65 11.62
C ILE A 8 -6.34 2.78 12.55
N GLU A 9 -7.53 2.93 11.98
CA GLU A 9 -8.74 3.05 12.78
C GLU A 9 -9.17 1.70 13.35
N PRO A 10 -9.99 1.71 14.43
CA PRO A 10 -10.48 0.46 15.01
C PRO A 10 -11.15 -0.43 13.97
N GLY A 11 -10.87 -1.70 14.01
CA GLY A 11 -11.42 -2.68 13.08
C GLY A 11 -10.63 -2.88 11.81
N ARG A 12 -9.71 -1.96 11.47
CA ARG A 12 -8.94 -2.12 10.24
C ARG A 12 -7.91 -3.23 10.31
N GLU A 13 -7.31 -3.41 11.47
CA GLU A 13 -6.34 -4.49 11.65
C GLU A 13 -7.00 -5.86 11.46
N GLU A 14 -8.18 -6.05 12.05
CA GLU A 14 -8.95 -7.29 11.88
C GLU A 14 -9.41 -7.45 10.44
N HIS A 15 -9.78 -6.35 9.79
CA HIS A 15 -10.22 -6.40 8.40
C HIS A 15 -9.11 -6.92 7.48
N ILE A 16 -7.89 -6.37 7.61
CA ILE A 16 -6.78 -6.83 6.75
C ILE A 16 -6.29 -8.21 7.15
N ALA A 17 -6.47 -8.61 8.40
CA ALA A 17 -6.12 -9.96 8.85
C ALA A 17 -6.95 -11.01 8.11
N CYS A 18 -8.17 -10.68 7.67
CA CYS A 18 -8.97 -11.57 6.83
C CYS A 18 -8.29 -11.85 5.49
N HIS A 19 -7.40 -10.98 5.05
CA HIS A 19 -6.61 -11.17 3.83
C HIS A 19 -5.19 -11.65 4.16
N HIS A 20 -4.96 -12.08 5.39
CA HIS A 20 -3.66 -12.56 5.87
C HIS A 20 -2.57 -11.51 5.78
N VAL A 21 -2.93 -10.24 6.02
CA VAL A 21 -1.98 -9.12 6.01
C VAL A 21 -1.90 -8.52 7.41
N SER A 22 -0.69 -8.21 7.86
CA SER A 22 -0.46 -7.55 9.14
C SER A 22 -0.19 -6.06 8.95
N ILE A 23 -0.35 -5.29 10.02
CA ILE A 23 -0.02 -3.86 10.00
C ILE A 23 1.46 -3.66 9.71
N ALA A 24 2.33 -4.50 10.28
CA ALA A 24 3.78 -4.40 10.02
C ALA A 24 4.08 -4.55 8.52
N GLU A 25 3.41 -5.47 7.84
CA GLU A 25 3.59 -5.65 6.40
C GLU A 25 3.10 -4.43 5.61
N VAL A 26 1.98 -3.84 6.02
CA VAL A 26 1.48 -2.61 5.40
C VAL A 26 2.51 -1.49 5.54
N GLU A 27 3.07 -1.33 6.73
CA GLU A 27 4.08 -0.30 6.98
C GLU A 27 5.34 -0.50 6.14
N GLU A 28 5.78 -1.75 5.99
CA GLU A 28 6.93 -2.06 5.13
C GLU A 28 6.70 -1.61 3.70
N VAL A 29 5.50 -1.83 3.19
CA VAL A 29 5.14 -1.43 1.83
C VAL A 29 5.02 0.09 1.73
N VAL A 30 4.24 0.70 2.61
CA VAL A 30 3.89 2.12 2.53
C VAL A 30 5.12 3.00 2.74
N PHE A 31 5.98 2.65 3.67
CA PHE A 31 7.18 3.44 3.98
C PHE A 31 8.43 2.96 3.27
N GLY A 32 8.29 1.95 2.40
CA GLY A 32 9.38 1.50 1.54
C GLY A 32 9.46 2.32 0.26
N THR A 33 9.57 1.64 -0.87
CA THR A 33 9.62 2.29 -2.20
C THR A 33 8.47 1.77 -3.07
N PRO A 34 7.22 2.05 -2.69
CA PRO A 34 6.09 1.52 -3.43
C PRO A 34 5.79 2.29 -4.70
N PHE A 35 4.99 1.70 -5.56
CA PHE A 35 4.39 2.36 -6.70
C PHE A 35 3.03 2.90 -6.28
N ILE A 36 2.87 4.22 -6.31
CA ILE A 36 1.66 4.90 -5.81
C ILE A 36 0.87 5.42 -6.99
N ARG A 37 -0.42 5.06 -7.06
CA ARG A 37 -1.34 5.54 -8.09
C ARG A 37 -2.58 6.10 -7.43
N LYS A 38 -3.26 7.00 -8.14
CA LYS A 38 -4.57 7.46 -7.72
C LYS A 38 -5.62 6.38 -8.03
N ALA A 39 -6.60 6.25 -7.16
CA ALA A 39 -7.69 5.32 -7.30
C ALA A 39 -9.01 6.08 -7.22
N ARG A 40 -10.12 5.34 -7.26
CA ARG A 40 -11.45 5.95 -7.21
C ARG A 40 -11.70 6.61 -5.86
N GLN A 41 -12.61 7.59 -5.86
CA GLN A 41 -13.10 8.26 -4.65
C GLN A 41 -11.98 8.98 -3.88
N GLY A 42 -11.00 9.50 -4.62
CA GLY A 42 -9.90 10.24 -3.99
C GLY A 42 -8.92 9.39 -3.21
N ARG A 43 -9.02 8.07 -3.31
CA ARG A 43 -8.13 7.15 -2.61
C ARG A 43 -6.85 6.91 -3.39
N TYR A 44 -5.89 6.28 -2.74
CA TYR A 44 -4.62 5.92 -3.36
C TYR A 44 -4.43 4.42 -3.33
N HIS A 45 -3.93 3.90 -4.43
CA HIS A 45 -3.64 2.48 -4.64
C HIS A 45 -2.13 2.31 -4.61
N ILE A 46 -1.63 1.63 -3.62
CA ILE A 46 -0.20 1.53 -3.34
C ILE A 46 0.22 0.07 -3.49
N ILE A 47 1.15 -0.18 -4.39
CA ILE A 47 1.64 -1.52 -4.66
C ILE A 47 3.10 -1.57 -4.26
N GLY A 48 3.47 -2.56 -3.48
CA GLY A 48 4.84 -2.70 -3.06
C GLY A 48 5.16 -4.09 -2.57
N GLN A 49 6.37 -4.25 -2.11
CA GLN A 49 6.88 -5.54 -1.67
C GLN A 49 7.31 -5.44 -0.22
N THR A 50 6.93 -6.42 0.59
CA THR A 50 7.39 -6.50 1.98
C THR A 50 8.87 -6.90 1.99
N GLU A 51 9.50 -6.78 3.15
CA GLU A 51 10.90 -7.21 3.32
C GLU A 51 11.08 -8.70 3.00
N ALA A 52 10.06 -9.50 3.30
CA ALA A 52 10.08 -10.93 3.00
C ALA A 52 9.80 -11.25 1.54
N GLY A 53 9.49 -10.24 0.71
CA GLY A 53 9.27 -10.42 -0.72
C GLY A 53 7.83 -10.59 -1.15
N ARG A 54 6.88 -10.44 -0.24
CA ARG A 54 5.46 -10.57 -0.55
C ARG A 54 4.95 -9.30 -1.22
N TYR A 55 4.21 -9.44 -2.33
CA TYR A 55 3.63 -8.29 -3.02
C TYR A 55 2.25 -7.98 -2.46
N LEU A 56 2.04 -6.73 -2.07
CA LEU A 56 0.77 -6.27 -1.51
C LEU A 56 0.21 -5.10 -2.30
N ALA A 57 -1.11 -5.03 -2.33
CA ALA A 57 -1.85 -3.84 -2.76
C ALA A 57 -2.50 -3.24 -1.53
N VAL A 58 -2.18 -1.99 -1.25
CA VAL A 58 -2.66 -1.26 -0.07
C VAL A 58 -3.47 -0.07 -0.55
N PHE A 59 -4.63 0.15 0.05
CA PHE A 59 -5.50 1.27 -0.31
C PHE A 59 -5.57 2.23 0.86
N LEU A 60 -5.25 3.50 0.59
CA LEU A 60 -5.24 4.56 1.59
C LEU A 60 -6.22 5.67 1.21
N ALA A 61 -6.77 6.34 2.22
CA ALA A 61 -7.61 7.51 2.05
C ALA A 61 -6.88 8.71 2.66
N PRO A 62 -6.75 9.83 1.93
CA PRO A 62 -6.10 11.01 2.49
C PRO A 62 -6.94 11.62 3.62
N ARG A 63 -6.27 12.11 4.64
CA ARG A 63 -6.90 12.78 5.77
C ARG A 63 -6.49 14.24 5.81
N GLU A 64 -5.29 14.48 6.27
CA GLU A 64 -4.65 15.78 6.28
C GLU A 64 -3.39 15.68 5.44
N GLN A 65 -2.70 16.79 5.27
CA GLN A 65 -1.47 16.79 4.48
C GLN A 65 -0.45 15.82 5.09
N GLY A 66 -0.08 14.82 4.33
CA GLY A 66 0.90 13.82 4.77
C GLY A 66 0.33 12.73 5.67
N VAL A 67 -0.97 12.81 6.03
CA VAL A 67 -1.63 11.82 6.89
C VAL A 67 -2.63 11.03 6.07
N TYR A 68 -2.55 9.70 6.14
CA TYR A 68 -3.39 8.81 5.35
C TYR A 68 -3.97 7.71 6.23
N GLY A 69 -5.23 7.39 6.00
CA GLY A 69 -5.92 6.32 6.72
C GLY A 69 -5.90 5.03 5.93
N LEU A 70 -5.63 3.91 6.59
CA LEU A 70 -5.68 2.60 5.97
C LEU A 70 -7.14 2.23 5.66
N VAL A 71 -7.41 1.90 4.39
CA VAL A 71 -8.73 1.41 3.97
C VAL A 71 -8.74 -0.11 3.96
N THR A 72 -7.83 -0.71 3.19
CA THR A 72 -7.68 -2.16 3.12
C THR A 72 -6.31 -2.52 2.55
N ALA A 73 -5.95 -3.79 2.68
CA ALA A 73 -4.73 -4.32 2.10
C ALA A 73 -4.95 -5.81 1.78
N ARG A 74 -4.37 -6.25 0.69
CA ARG A 74 -4.49 -7.63 0.22
C ARG A 74 -3.28 -8.00 -0.61
N ASP A 75 -3.16 -9.28 -0.96
CA ASP A 75 -2.14 -9.68 -1.93
C ASP A 75 -2.35 -8.95 -3.25
N ALA A 76 -1.27 -8.52 -3.85
CA ALA A 76 -1.32 -7.91 -5.18
C ALA A 76 -1.65 -8.99 -6.22
N ASP A 77 -2.49 -8.65 -7.18
CA ASP A 77 -2.77 -9.54 -8.29
C ASP A 77 -1.66 -9.47 -9.35
N GLU A 78 -1.76 -10.29 -10.39
CA GLU A 78 -0.72 -10.38 -11.41
C GLU A 78 -0.51 -9.04 -12.13
N ALA A 79 -1.59 -8.34 -12.45
CA ALA A 79 -1.48 -7.05 -13.13
C ALA A 79 -0.80 -6.00 -12.25
N GLU A 80 -1.12 -6.00 -10.96
CA GLU A 80 -0.50 -5.09 -10.00
C GLU A 80 0.98 -5.39 -9.84
N ARG A 81 1.35 -6.66 -9.71
CA ARG A 81 2.76 -7.06 -9.61
C ARG A 81 3.55 -6.64 -10.85
N ARG A 82 2.95 -6.82 -12.02
CA ARG A 82 3.56 -6.42 -13.28
C ARG A 82 3.80 -4.91 -13.33
N ALA A 83 2.79 -4.14 -12.92
CA ALA A 83 2.89 -2.67 -12.89
C ALA A 83 4.00 -2.22 -11.94
N TYR A 84 4.08 -2.85 -10.77
CA TYR A 84 5.11 -2.52 -9.78
C TYR A 84 6.51 -2.81 -10.33
N ARG A 85 6.70 -4.00 -10.93
CA ARG A 85 8.02 -4.36 -11.50
C ARG A 85 8.43 -3.43 -12.63
N ARG A 86 7.47 -3.05 -13.49
CA ARG A 86 7.72 -2.10 -14.59
C ARG A 86 8.11 -0.73 -14.04
N HIS A 87 7.41 -0.25 -13.03
CA HIS A 87 7.71 1.02 -12.39
C HIS A 87 9.12 1.02 -11.80
N ASN A 88 9.50 -0.04 -11.11
CA ASN A 88 10.82 -0.16 -10.51
C ASN A 88 11.93 -0.23 -11.55
N ARG A 89 11.71 -0.92 -12.67
CA ARG A 89 12.70 -0.96 -13.76
C ARG A 89 12.93 0.42 -14.36
N GLN A 90 11.85 1.18 -14.58
CA GLN A 90 11.96 2.53 -15.13
C GLN A 90 12.71 3.45 -14.17
N LYS A 91 12.52 3.25 -12.87
CA LYS A 91 13.17 4.06 -11.85
C LYS A 91 14.68 3.90 -11.85
N TYR A 92 15.18 2.74 -12.22
CA TYR A 92 16.62 2.41 -12.18
C TYR A 92 17.26 2.32 -13.54
N SER A 93 16.53 2.60 -14.61
CA SER A 93 17.09 2.53 -15.97
C SER A 93 17.66 3.86 -16.46
#